data_b21236907cd24b4ad4081d0543468a67
#
_entry.id   b21236907cd24b4ad4081d0543468a67
#
_cell.length_a   1.000
_cell.length_b   1.000
_cell.length_c   1.000
_cell.angle_alpha   90.00
_cell.angle_beta   90.00
_cell.angle_gamma   90.00
#
_symmetry.space_group_name_H-M   'P 1'
#
loop_
_entity.id
_entity.type
_entity.pdbx_description
1 polymer ?
#
loop_
_entity_poly.entity_id
_entity_poly.type
_entity_poly.pdbx_seq_one_letter_code
_entity_poly.pdbx_strand_id
1 'polypeptide(L)'
;MRKGIIAGTLAACCVLFLAPLANAEPSGPLKWKQFSRTISDVHPVFTTHSGKHVGLMWLDPSVLAFRLIPGTTAPEKSPVRGIDNRPSTWVPKLVAAFNSGFLLKDNPGGYYYNDRVVKSMVDGMATMVLTKAGGFDVIVWHKDDRISDDVLAIRQNWEPLVVHGEDQSNANDSWYRWGGTDGNSPLANRSAVGVTADGAIVYAVCAKCVAHDLGIALVKAHVKTAMILDMNKSWPNGFYYSAPKKHGKQPVGHRVADGQWRTPGEYLYRGTKDIIVADAKAPTPAPEPAPAQ
;
A
#
# COMPACT_ATOMS: atom_id res chain seq x y z
N MET A 1 14.60 52.38 -19.95
CA MET A 1 13.82 51.12 -19.99
C MET A 1 14.50 50.09 -19.09
N ARG A 2 14.00 49.91 -17.86
CA ARG A 2 14.51 48.89 -16.91
C ARG A 2 13.71 47.59 -17.11
N LYS A 3 14.39 46.53 -17.52
CA LYS A 3 13.81 45.17 -17.59
C LYS A 3 13.76 44.61 -16.18
N GLY A 4 12.55 44.47 -15.61
CA GLY A 4 12.32 43.74 -14.37
C GLY A 4 12.49 42.25 -14.59
N ILE A 5 13.42 41.63 -13.88
CA ILE A 5 13.57 40.18 -13.78
C ILE A 5 12.55 39.73 -12.75
N ILE A 6 11.52 39.03 -13.19
CA ILE A 6 10.61 38.32 -12.30
C ILE A 6 11.31 37.00 -11.92
N ALA A 7 11.83 36.95 -10.70
CA ALA A 7 12.31 35.70 -10.11
C ALA A 7 11.09 34.83 -9.76
N GLY A 8 10.79 33.90 -10.60
CA GLY A 8 9.83 32.86 -10.28
C GLY A 8 10.41 31.93 -9.22
N THR A 9 9.83 31.96 -8.03
CA THR A 9 10.14 31.00 -6.95
C THR A 9 9.58 29.65 -7.39
N LEU A 10 10.45 28.74 -7.83
CA LEU A 10 10.09 27.31 -8.00
C LEU A 10 9.83 26.76 -6.60
N ALA A 11 8.57 26.58 -6.25
CA ALA A 11 8.19 25.76 -5.11
C ALA A 11 8.43 24.30 -5.51
N ALA A 12 9.55 23.73 -5.08
CA ALA A 12 9.75 22.28 -5.13
C ALA A 12 8.72 21.66 -4.19
N CYS A 13 7.73 20.99 -4.73
CA CYS A 13 6.78 20.21 -3.94
C CYS A 13 7.54 18.98 -3.40
N CYS A 14 8.12 19.14 -2.20
CA CYS A 14 8.63 18.00 -1.46
C CYS A 14 7.42 17.18 -1.02
N VAL A 15 7.44 15.88 -1.26
CA VAL A 15 6.46 14.93 -0.66
C VAL A 15 6.67 15.00 0.85
N LEU A 16 5.85 15.79 1.53
CA LEU A 16 5.87 15.88 2.99
C LEU A 16 5.15 14.66 3.54
N PHE A 17 5.89 13.69 4.04
CA PHE A 17 5.33 12.64 4.86
C PHE A 17 4.85 13.27 6.18
N LEU A 18 3.54 13.32 6.36
CA LEU A 18 2.97 13.66 7.66
C LEU A 18 3.45 12.61 8.67
N ALA A 19 4.03 13.07 9.77
CA ALA A 19 4.33 12.16 10.87
C ALA A 19 3.00 11.56 11.37
N PRO A 20 2.86 10.22 11.37
CA PRO A 20 1.63 9.59 11.83
C PRO A 20 1.41 9.88 13.32
N LEU A 21 0.16 10.06 13.69
CA LEU A 21 -0.21 10.21 15.10
C LEU A 21 0.10 8.90 15.84
N ALA A 22 0.78 8.98 16.96
CA ALA A 22 1.06 7.81 17.79
C ALA A 22 -0.27 7.23 18.34
N ASN A 23 -0.43 5.90 18.24
CA ASN A 23 -1.63 5.17 18.67
C ASN A 23 -2.93 5.58 17.95
N ALA A 24 -2.84 5.90 16.66
CA ALA A 24 -4.04 6.15 15.87
C ALA A 24 -4.90 4.88 15.78
N GLU A 25 -6.22 5.04 15.92
CA GLU A 25 -7.22 3.99 15.75
C GLU A 25 -8.17 4.36 14.61
N PRO A 26 -8.67 3.38 13.86
CA PRO A 26 -9.62 3.67 12.80
C PRO A 26 -10.91 4.23 13.35
N SER A 27 -11.38 5.31 12.75
CA SER A 27 -12.63 6.00 13.10
C SER A 27 -13.71 5.79 12.02
N GLY A 28 -14.91 6.30 12.26
CA GLY A 28 -15.98 6.35 11.27
C GLY A 28 -17.02 5.24 11.39
N PRO A 29 -17.87 5.07 10.35
CA PRO A 29 -19.07 4.24 10.43
C PRO A 29 -18.81 2.74 10.36
N LEU A 30 -17.57 2.31 10.08
CA LEU A 30 -17.23 0.91 9.93
C LEU A 30 -17.01 0.23 11.28
N LYS A 31 -17.44 -1.02 11.37
CA LYS A 31 -17.18 -1.85 12.55
C LYS A 31 -15.80 -2.51 12.40
N TRP A 32 -14.80 -1.91 12.97
CA TRP A 32 -13.45 -2.42 12.98
C TRP A 32 -13.24 -3.46 14.08
N LYS A 33 -12.48 -4.50 13.73
CA LYS A 33 -12.06 -5.54 14.68
C LYS A 33 -10.56 -5.42 14.82
N GLN A 34 -10.12 -5.05 16.03
CA GLN A 34 -8.70 -5.05 16.34
C GLN A 34 -8.15 -6.46 16.32
N PHE A 35 -7.03 -6.61 15.66
CA PHE A 35 -6.27 -7.85 15.67
C PHE A 35 -5.22 -7.77 16.79
N SER A 36 -5.53 -8.40 17.93
CA SER A 36 -4.86 -8.15 19.21
C SER A 36 -3.55 -8.90 19.44
N ARG A 37 -3.03 -9.64 18.49
CA ARG A 37 -1.80 -10.42 18.68
C ARG A 37 -0.91 -10.35 17.47
N THR A 38 -0.16 -9.27 17.38
CA THR A 38 0.96 -9.16 16.48
C THR A 38 2.21 -9.82 17.08
N ILE A 39 3.20 -10.06 16.25
CA ILE A 39 4.47 -10.71 16.61
C ILE A 39 5.24 -9.92 17.69
N SER A 40 4.91 -8.66 17.93
CA SER A 40 5.66 -7.73 18.78
C SER A 40 4.83 -7.01 19.83
N ASP A 41 3.65 -7.54 20.20
CA ASP A 41 2.68 -6.87 21.10
C ASP A 41 2.23 -5.46 20.62
N VAL A 42 2.56 -5.13 19.40
CA VAL A 42 2.09 -3.93 18.71
C VAL A 42 0.72 -4.26 18.11
N HIS A 43 -0.29 -3.43 18.38
CA HIS A 43 -1.67 -3.61 17.91
C HIS A 43 -1.97 -2.71 16.68
N PRO A 44 -1.31 -2.94 15.52
CA PRO A 44 -1.36 -1.99 14.42
C PRO A 44 -2.36 -2.38 13.35
N VAL A 45 -3.08 -3.48 13.51
CA VAL A 45 -3.95 -4.02 12.48
C VAL A 45 -5.38 -4.07 12.97
N PHE A 46 -6.24 -3.41 12.23
CA PHE A 46 -7.69 -3.50 12.36
C PHE A 46 -8.25 -4.05 11.07
N THR A 47 -9.24 -4.92 11.16
CA THR A 47 -9.90 -5.51 9.98
C THR A 47 -11.39 -5.35 10.07
N THR A 48 -12.05 -5.23 8.92
CA THR A 48 -13.51 -5.21 8.79
C THR A 48 -13.94 -5.66 7.42
N HIS A 49 -15.21 -6.02 7.29
CA HIS A 49 -15.86 -6.22 6.01
C HIS A 49 -16.90 -5.14 5.79
N SER A 50 -16.86 -4.49 4.62
CA SER A 50 -17.81 -3.46 4.21
C SER A 50 -18.57 -3.92 2.98
N GLY A 51 -19.90 -3.86 3.02
CA GLY A 51 -20.75 -4.17 1.87
C GLY A 51 -20.58 -5.59 1.33
N LYS A 52 -20.57 -5.73 0.00
CA LYS A 52 -20.48 -7.01 -0.71
C LYS A 52 -19.07 -7.57 -0.68
N HIS A 53 -18.68 -8.21 0.41
CA HIS A 53 -17.42 -8.96 0.50
C HIS A 53 -16.14 -8.13 0.33
N VAL A 54 -16.18 -6.82 0.57
CA VAL A 54 -14.97 -5.99 0.65
C VAL A 54 -14.35 -6.15 2.03
N GLY A 55 -13.15 -6.71 2.09
CA GLY A 55 -12.32 -6.73 3.30
C GLY A 55 -11.41 -5.52 3.32
N LEU A 56 -11.30 -4.86 4.47
CA LEU A 56 -10.39 -3.77 4.72
C LEU A 56 -9.38 -4.17 5.79
N MET A 57 -8.15 -3.69 5.63
CA MET A 57 -7.08 -3.81 6.62
C MET A 57 -6.49 -2.43 6.84
N TRP A 58 -6.65 -1.92 8.06
CA TRP A 58 -6.12 -0.64 8.50
C TRP A 58 -4.79 -0.85 9.24
N LEU A 59 -3.77 -0.09 8.89
CA LEU A 59 -2.39 -0.26 9.33
C LEU A 59 -1.85 1.07 9.85
N ASP A 60 -1.26 1.05 11.05
CA ASP A 60 -0.67 2.22 11.70
C ASP A 60 0.81 2.38 11.28
N PRO A 61 1.17 3.40 10.49
CA PRO A 61 2.55 3.65 10.10
C PRO A 61 3.42 4.21 11.22
N SER A 62 2.87 4.58 12.39
CA SER A 62 3.68 4.98 13.55
C SER A 62 4.47 3.81 14.11
N VAL A 63 3.90 2.61 14.07
CA VAL A 63 4.48 1.37 14.62
C VAL A 63 4.90 0.36 13.54
N LEU A 64 4.60 0.63 12.26
CA LEU A 64 4.92 -0.22 11.12
C LEU A 64 5.89 0.47 10.16
N ALA A 65 6.81 -0.32 9.61
CA ALA A 65 7.67 0.07 8.49
C ALA A 65 7.26 -0.70 7.23
N PHE A 66 7.05 0.02 6.14
CA PHE A 66 6.61 -0.53 4.86
C PHE A 66 7.78 -0.68 3.90
N ARG A 67 7.75 -1.74 3.11
CA ARG A 67 8.72 -1.98 2.03
C ARG A 67 8.05 -2.62 0.82
N LEU A 68 8.52 -2.25 -0.36
CA LEU A 68 8.23 -2.97 -1.58
C LEU A 68 9.30 -4.06 -1.75
N ILE A 69 8.88 -5.30 -1.93
CA ILE A 69 9.74 -6.44 -2.23
C ILE A 69 9.51 -6.84 -3.68
N PRO A 70 10.48 -6.64 -4.59
CA PRO A 70 10.38 -7.07 -5.97
C PRO A 70 10.18 -8.59 -6.09
N GLY A 71 9.39 -9.00 -7.08
CA GLY A 71 9.18 -10.40 -7.36
C GLY A 71 10.29 -11.02 -8.20
N THR A 72 10.27 -12.35 -8.34
CA THR A 72 11.27 -13.07 -9.16
C THR A 72 11.04 -12.91 -10.65
N THR A 73 9.81 -12.58 -11.08
CA THR A 73 9.45 -12.39 -12.50
C THR A 73 8.87 -11.01 -12.79
N ALA A 74 8.37 -10.30 -11.80
CA ALA A 74 7.85 -8.95 -11.91
C ALA A 74 8.50 -8.03 -10.87
N PRO A 75 8.70 -6.76 -11.21
CA PRO A 75 8.35 -6.11 -12.47
C PRO A 75 9.17 -6.61 -13.67
N GLU A 76 8.49 -6.85 -14.81
CA GLU A 76 9.12 -7.38 -16.01
C GLU A 76 10.17 -6.42 -16.57
N LYS A 77 11.21 -6.99 -17.17
CA LYS A 77 12.33 -6.25 -17.76
C LYS A 77 13.05 -5.32 -16.80
N SER A 78 12.79 -5.46 -15.51
CA SER A 78 13.43 -4.65 -14.48
C SER A 78 14.75 -5.28 -14.03
N PRO A 79 15.83 -4.48 -13.88
CA PRO A 79 17.08 -4.96 -13.29
C PRO A 79 16.95 -5.34 -11.82
N VAL A 80 15.86 -4.96 -11.16
CA VAL A 80 15.61 -5.26 -9.74
C VAL A 80 14.82 -6.55 -9.53
N ARG A 81 14.24 -7.14 -10.59
CA ARG A 81 13.52 -8.41 -10.44
C ARG A 81 14.45 -9.53 -9.99
N GLY A 82 13.98 -10.37 -9.11
CA GLY A 82 14.73 -11.54 -8.62
C GLY A 82 15.86 -11.20 -7.66
N ILE A 83 16.11 -9.93 -7.40
CA ILE A 83 17.16 -9.48 -6.48
C ILE A 83 16.77 -9.78 -5.04
N ASP A 84 15.50 -9.56 -4.70
CA ASP A 84 15.08 -9.64 -3.33
C ASP A 84 14.35 -10.93 -3.03
N ASN A 85 15.05 -11.73 -2.28
CA ASN A 85 14.40 -12.66 -1.39
C ASN A 85 14.24 -11.95 -0.07
N ARG A 86 13.04 -11.98 0.47
CA ARG A 86 12.83 -11.47 1.81
C ARG A 86 13.78 -12.21 2.77
N PRO A 87 14.66 -11.51 3.48
CA PRO A 87 15.55 -12.18 4.41
C PRO A 87 14.76 -12.95 5.46
N SER A 88 15.16 -14.15 5.79
CA SER A 88 14.49 -14.97 6.81
C SER A 88 14.37 -14.26 8.17
N THR A 89 15.29 -13.33 8.46
CA THR A 89 15.27 -12.48 9.65
C THR A 89 14.11 -11.49 9.70
N TRP A 90 13.45 -11.20 8.59
CA TRP A 90 12.30 -10.29 8.56
C TRP A 90 10.98 -11.02 8.88
N VAL A 91 10.90 -12.31 8.60
CA VAL A 91 9.68 -13.08 8.81
C VAL A 91 9.09 -12.93 10.22
N PRO A 92 9.89 -12.95 11.31
CA PRO A 92 9.37 -12.73 12.66
C PRO A 92 8.77 -11.33 12.90
N LYS A 93 9.15 -10.34 12.11
CA LYS A 93 8.66 -8.95 12.23
C LYS A 93 7.46 -8.66 11.33
N LEU A 94 7.09 -9.60 10.47
CA LEU A 94 6.00 -9.43 9.49
C LEU A 94 4.65 -9.33 10.19
N VAL A 95 3.99 -8.21 10.00
CA VAL A 95 2.64 -7.92 10.52
C VAL A 95 1.59 -8.02 9.43
N ALA A 96 1.89 -7.51 8.24
CA ALA A 96 0.98 -7.58 7.10
C ALA A 96 1.76 -7.66 5.78
N ALA A 97 1.11 -8.21 4.76
CA ALA A 97 1.62 -8.17 3.39
C ALA A 97 0.44 -8.16 2.41
N PHE A 98 0.61 -7.45 1.29
CA PHE A 98 -0.40 -7.39 0.25
C PHE A 98 0.24 -7.23 -1.13
N ASN A 99 -0.53 -7.54 -2.17
CA ASN A 99 -0.04 -7.39 -3.54
C ASN A 99 0.28 -5.93 -3.88
N SER A 100 1.26 -5.73 -4.72
CA SER A 100 1.55 -4.46 -5.36
C SER A 100 0.66 -4.25 -6.61
N GLY A 101 1.11 -3.52 -7.60
CA GLY A 101 0.33 -3.16 -8.77
C GLY A 101 0.32 -4.17 -9.91
N PHE A 102 -0.21 -3.74 -11.04
CA PHE A 102 -0.23 -4.49 -12.30
C PHE A 102 1.17 -4.80 -12.81
N LEU A 103 1.31 -5.75 -13.72
CA LEU A 103 2.54 -5.94 -14.48
C LEU A 103 2.89 -4.66 -15.25
N LEU A 104 4.17 -4.34 -15.40
CA LEU A 104 4.58 -3.10 -16.06
C LEU A 104 4.13 -3.00 -17.52
N LYS A 105 3.95 -4.14 -18.21
CA LYS A 105 3.41 -4.17 -19.57
C LYS A 105 1.92 -3.81 -19.64
N ASP A 106 1.18 -4.08 -18.57
CA ASP A 106 -0.27 -3.88 -18.46
C ASP A 106 -0.61 -2.58 -17.69
N ASN A 107 0.41 -1.82 -17.27
CA ASN A 107 0.29 -0.62 -16.47
C ASN A 107 0.84 0.59 -17.23
N PRO A 108 0.05 1.66 -17.45
CA PRO A 108 0.55 2.89 -18.09
C PRO A 108 1.57 3.64 -17.22
N GLY A 109 1.49 3.52 -15.90
CA GLY A 109 2.27 4.29 -14.94
C GLY A 109 3.74 3.86 -14.79
N GLY A 110 4.49 4.68 -14.05
CA GLY A 110 5.92 4.53 -13.83
C GLY A 110 6.31 3.56 -12.72
N TYR A 111 7.60 3.30 -12.64
CA TYR A 111 8.21 2.47 -11.60
C TYR A 111 9.64 2.95 -11.30
N TYR A 112 9.91 3.20 -10.03
CA TYR A 112 11.23 3.52 -9.49
C TYR A 112 11.56 2.59 -8.34
N TYR A 113 12.80 2.15 -8.23
CA TYR A 113 13.26 1.32 -7.13
C TYR A 113 14.76 1.47 -6.93
N ASN A 114 15.16 1.75 -5.70
CA ASN A 114 16.55 1.78 -5.24
C ASN A 114 17.45 2.59 -6.19
N ASP A 115 17.17 3.88 -6.28
CA ASP A 115 17.88 4.88 -7.08
C ASP A 115 17.85 4.66 -8.60
N ARG A 116 16.89 3.83 -9.09
CA ARG A 116 16.72 3.54 -10.53
C ARG A 116 15.30 3.82 -11.01
N VAL A 117 15.20 4.66 -12.03
CA VAL A 117 13.97 4.80 -12.82
C VAL A 117 13.88 3.61 -13.78
N VAL A 118 12.98 2.67 -13.51
CA VAL A 118 12.72 1.49 -14.36
C VAL A 118 11.74 1.84 -15.49
N LYS A 119 10.75 2.67 -15.18
CA LYS A 119 9.80 3.24 -16.11
C LYS A 119 9.44 4.65 -15.63
N SER A 120 9.44 5.63 -16.54
CA SER A 120 9.20 7.04 -16.22
C SER A 120 7.85 7.26 -15.54
N MET A 121 7.81 8.21 -14.61
CA MET A 121 6.57 8.65 -13.97
C MET A 121 5.67 9.37 -14.96
N VAL A 122 4.37 9.20 -14.79
CA VAL A 122 3.32 9.77 -15.63
C VAL A 122 2.48 10.72 -14.78
N ASP A 123 2.24 11.92 -15.31
CA ASP A 123 1.40 12.95 -14.69
C ASP A 123 -0.03 12.47 -14.49
N GLY A 124 -0.66 12.85 -13.39
CA GLY A 124 -2.03 12.50 -13.03
C GLY A 124 -2.24 11.07 -12.52
N MET A 125 -1.21 10.23 -12.50
CA MET A 125 -1.35 8.84 -12.05
C MET A 125 -1.33 8.71 -10.53
N ALA A 126 -2.15 7.77 -10.03
CA ALA A 126 -2.08 7.36 -8.65
C ALA A 126 -0.72 6.69 -8.35
N THR A 127 -0.07 7.14 -7.30
CA THR A 127 1.33 6.85 -7.03
C THR A 127 1.54 6.43 -5.59
N MET A 128 1.99 5.20 -5.39
CA MET A 128 2.47 4.71 -4.11
C MET A 128 3.94 5.08 -3.96
N VAL A 129 4.29 5.71 -2.84
CA VAL A 129 5.64 6.14 -2.48
C VAL A 129 6.07 5.46 -1.19
N LEU A 130 7.23 4.80 -1.22
CA LEU A 130 7.83 4.19 -0.04
C LEU A 130 9.20 4.80 0.23
N THR A 131 9.51 5.12 1.48
CA THR A 131 10.81 5.68 1.86
C THR A 131 11.79 4.61 2.35
N LYS A 132 13.08 4.94 2.33
CA LYS A 132 14.17 4.11 2.90
C LYS A 132 13.98 3.87 4.41
N ALA A 133 13.31 4.80 5.11
CA ALA A 133 12.96 4.68 6.53
C ALA A 133 11.69 3.84 6.79
N GLY A 134 11.00 3.38 5.74
CA GLY A 134 9.78 2.56 5.86
C GLY A 134 8.49 3.38 5.92
N GLY A 135 8.52 4.65 5.53
CA GLY A 135 7.31 5.44 5.29
C GLY A 135 6.53 4.93 4.08
N PHE A 136 5.23 5.22 4.05
CA PHE A 136 4.32 4.86 2.96
C PHE A 136 3.34 5.99 2.72
N ASP A 137 3.11 6.35 1.46
CA ASP A 137 2.07 7.30 1.06
C ASP A 137 1.44 6.90 -0.27
N VAL A 138 0.25 7.44 -0.55
CA VAL A 138 -0.42 7.38 -1.85
C VAL A 138 -0.79 8.78 -2.25
N ILE A 139 -0.22 9.25 -3.34
CA ILE A 139 -0.41 10.59 -3.89
C ILE A 139 -0.92 10.55 -5.33
N VAL A 140 -1.37 11.67 -5.84
CA VAL A 140 -1.51 11.91 -7.28
C VAL A 140 -0.21 12.56 -7.75
N TRP A 141 0.50 11.93 -8.69
CA TRP A 141 1.76 12.45 -9.20
C TRP A 141 1.54 13.61 -10.16
N HIS A 142 2.30 14.68 -9.98
CA HIS A 142 2.29 15.82 -10.89
C HIS A 142 3.62 15.95 -11.64
N LYS A 143 3.57 16.53 -12.82
CA LYS A 143 4.74 16.71 -13.71
C LYS A 143 5.94 17.42 -13.05
N ASP A 144 5.65 18.26 -12.06
CA ASP A 144 6.65 19.02 -11.33
C ASP A 144 7.19 18.32 -10.09
N ASP A 145 6.61 17.16 -9.71
CA ASP A 145 7.09 16.36 -8.60
C ASP A 145 8.48 15.80 -8.89
N ARG A 146 9.25 15.63 -7.84
CA ARG A 146 10.62 15.11 -7.91
C ARG A 146 10.79 13.96 -6.92
N ILE A 147 11.59 13.00 -7.32
CA ILE A 147 11.97 11.88 -6.46
C ILE A 147 13.04 12.38 -5.51
N SER A 148 12.78 12.38 -4.21
CA SER A 148 13.74 12.76 -3.19
C SER A 148 14.67 11.59 -2.81
N ASP A 149 15.83 11.91 -2.23
CA ASP A 149 16.87 10.93 -1.91
C ASP A 149 16.47 9.91 -0.83
N ASP A 150 15.43 10.19 -0.05
CA ASP A 150 14.87 9.28 0.95
C ASP A 150 13.89 8.26 0.37
N VAL A 151 13.48 8.39 -0.89
CA VAL A 151 12.57 7.46 -1.55
C VAL A 151 13.29 6.15 -1.88
N LEU A 152 12.71 5.04 -1.43
CA LEU A 152 13.13 3.69 -1.78
C LEU A 152 12.46 3.21 -3.07
N ALA A 153 11.14 3.41 -3.17
CA ALA A 153 10.34 2.90 -4.28
C ALA A 153 9.17 3.82 -4.62
N ILE A 154 8.84 3.89 -5.90
CA ILE A 154 7.62 4.48 -6.42
C ILE A 154 6.94 3.48 -7.34
N ARG A 155 5.65 3.33 -7.16
CA ARG A 155 4.82 2.45 -7.97
C ARG A 155 3.57 3.19 -8.41
N GLN A 156 3.49 3.55 -9.67
CA GLN A 156 2.27 4.11 -10.24
C GLN A 156 1.36 3.01 -10.76
N ASN A 157 0.05 3.28 -10.74
CA ASN A 157 -0.93 2.31 -11.19
C ASN A 157 -2.26 2.99 -11.52
N TRP A 158 -2.52 3.23 -12.78
CA TRP A 158 -3.75 3.86 -13.27
C TRP A 158 -4.06 5.25 -12.67
N GLU A 159 -5.24 5.77 -12.98
CA GLU A 159 -5.78 6.98 -12.35
C GLU A 159 -6.12 6.74 -10.87
N PRO A 160 -6.20 7.78 -10.03
CA PRO A 160 -6.55 7.63 -8.62
C PRO A 160 -8.00 7.18 -8.45
N LEU A 161 -8.23 6.23 -7.53
CA LEU A 161 -9.55 5.72 -7.19
C LEU A 161 -10.30 6.64 -6.22
N VAL A 162 -9.57 7.23 -5.27
CA VAL A 162 -10.10 8.21 -4.31
C VAL A 162 -9.20 9.44 -4.34
N VAL A 163 -9.81 10.63 -4.41
CA VAL A 163 -9.12 11.93 -4.35
C VAL A 163 -9.87 12.83 -3.37
N HIS A 164 -9.16 13.43 -2.43
CA HIS A 164 -9.74 14.29 -1.40
C HIS A 164 -10.90 13.65 -0.61
N GLY A 165 -10.89 12.32 -0.47
CA GLY A 165 -11.95 11.59 0.22
C GLY A 165 -13.19 11.32 -0.65
N GLU A 166 -13.12 11.57 -1.95
CA GLU A 166 -14.20 11.34 -2.90
C GLU A 166 -13.84 10.19 -3.86
N ASP A 167 -14.76 9.24 -4.03
CA ASP A 167 -14.64 8.15 -4.98
C ASP A 167 -14.72 8.67 -6.42
N GLN A 168 -13.69 8.39 -7.21
CA GLN A 168 -13.59 8.80 -8.61
C GLN A 168 -14.20 7.77 -9.58
N SER A 169 -14.67 6.64 -9.06
CA SER A 169 -15.27 5.58 -9.84
C SER A 169 -16.81 5.69 -9.89
N ASN A 170 -17.40 4.94 -10.81
CA ASN A 170 -18.84 4.83 -10.93
C ASN A 170 -19.23 3.34 -11.05
N ALA A 171 -20.41 2.98 -10.53
CA ALA A 171 -20.93 1.62 -10.61
C ALA A 171 -21.10 1.10 -12.06
N ASN A 172 -21.28 2.02 -13.02
CA ASN A 172 -21.45 1.75 -14.44
C ASN A 172 -20.18 1.98 -15.27
N ASP A 173 -19.02 2.17 -14.63
CA ASP A 173 -17.76 2.29 -15.34
C ASP A 173 -17.53 1.09 -16.25
N SER A 174 -17.00 1.37 -17.45
CA SER A 174 -16.63 0.28 -18.36
C SER A 174 -15.58 -0.63 -17.71
N TRP A 175 -15.65 -1.91 -18.04
CA TRP A 175 -14.81 -2.93 -17.44
C TRP A 175 -13.31 -2.66 -17.56
N TYR A 176 -12.88 -1.91 -18.55
CA TYR A 176 -11.46 -1.61 -18.81
C TYR A 176 -10.97 -0.30 -18.18
N ARG A 177 -11.85 0.59 -17.67
CA ARG A 177 -11.45 1.88 -17.10
C ARG A 177 -10.44 1.74 -15.97
N TRP A 178 -10.59 0.71 -15.17
CA TRP A 178 -9.75 0.43 -14.01
C TRP A 178 -8.78 -0.73 -14.25
N GLY A 179 -8.43 -1.00 -15.51
CA GLY A 179 -7.60 -2.09 -15.98
C GLY A 179 -8.39 -3.24 -16.60
N GLY A 180 -7.78 -3.95 -17.54
CA GLY A 180 -8.41 -5.10 -18.21
C GLY A 180 -8.56 -6.31 -17.28
N THR A 181 -9.70 -7.00 -17.40
CA THR A 181 -9.99 -8.23 -16.67
C THR A 181 -9.95 -9.45 -17.59
N ASP A 182 -9.62 -10.60 -17.04
CA ASP A 182 -9.76 -11.87 -17.76
C ASP A 182 -11.23 -12.08 -18.16
N GLY A 183 -11.48 -12.31 -19.45
CA GLY A 183 -12.81 -12.52 -19.99
C GLY A 183 -13.69 -11.27 -20.09
N ASN A 184 -13.11 -10.06 -20.03
CA ASN A 184 -13.80 -8.79 -20.19
C ASN A 184 -15.00 -8.59 -19.23
N SER A 185 -14.96 -9.24 -18.07
CA SER A 185 -16.00 -9.12 -17.05
C SER A 185 -15.83 -7.85 -16.24
N PRO A 186 -16.90 -7.06 -15.99
CA PRO A 186 -16.83 -5.95 -15.03
C PRO A 186 -16.58 -6.43 -13.60
N LEU A 187 -16.98 -7.66 -13.28
CA LEU A 187 -16.79 -8.28 -11.96
C LEU A 187 -15.49 -9.08 -11.94
N ALA A 188 -14.54 -8.64 -11.11
CA ALA A 188 -13.26 -9.32 -10.91
C ALA A 188 -12.86 -9.28 -9.42
N ASN A 189 -11.92 -10.12 -9.01
CA ASN A 189 -11.25 -9.86 -7.76
C ASN A 189 -10.39 -8.61 -7.95
N ARG A 190 -10.46 -7.68 -7.01
CA ARG A 190 -9.76 -6.39 -7.07
C ARG A 190 -9.14 -6.07 -5.73
N SER A 191 -8.08 -5.26 -5.77
CA SER A 191 -7.46 -4.69 -4.58
C SER A 191 -7.12 -3.23 -4.80
N ALA A 192 -7.06 -2.50 -3.70
CA ALA A 192 -6.69 -1.09 -3.66
C ALA A 192 -5.94 -0.79 -2.37
N VAL A 193 -5.23 0.32 -2.34
CA VAL A 193 -4.62 0.86 -1.14
C VAL A 193 -4.79 2.37 -1.12
N GLY A 194 -4.96 2.92 0.07
CA GLY A 194 -5.04 4.36 0.24
C GLY A 194 -4.52 4.82 1.59
N VAL A 195 -4.48 6.13 1.75
CA VAL A 195 -3.99 6.83 2.94
C VAL A 195 -5.09 7.71 3.48
N THR A 196 -5.32 7.67 4.78
CA THR A 196 -6.25 8.54 5.51
C THR A 196 -5.64 9.93 5.72
N ALA A 197 -6.42 10.90 6.17
CA ALA A 197 -5.92 12.26 6.42
C ALA A 197 -4.89 12.31 7.56
N ASP A 198 -4.97 11.39 8.52
CA ASP A 198 -4.03 11.22 9.65
C ASP A 198 -2.86 10.28 9.33
N GLY A 199 -2.75 9.81 8.08
CA GLY A 199 -1.61 9.05 7.58
C GLY A 199 -1.71 7.54 7.72
N ALA A 200 -2.81 6.99 8.24
CA ALA A 200 -3.01 5.54 8.31
C ALA A 200 -3.15 4.93 6.91
N ILE A 201 -2.68 3.71 6.75
CA ILE A 201 -2.74 2.97 5.48
C ILE A 201 -3.93 2.03 5.51
N VAL A 202 -4.79 2.10 4.49
CA VAL A 202 -5.93 1.19 4.36
C VAL A 202 -5.80 0.38 3.07
N TYR A 203 -5.58 -0.92 3.21
CA TYR A 203 -5.66 -1.87 2.11
C TYR A 203 -7.08 -2.41 2.00
N ALA A 204 -7.58 -2.51 0.77
CA ALA A 204 -8.89 -3.05 0.44
C ALA A 204 -8.78 -4.19 -0.56
N VAL A 205 -9.59 -5.24 -0.38
CA VAL A 205 -9.67 -6.36 -1.31
C VAL A 205 -11.09 -6.90 -1.38
N CYS A 206 -11.53 -7.29 -2.56
CA CYS A 206 -12.84 -7.90 -2.76
C CYS A 206 -12.80 -9.01 -3.82
N ALA A 207 -13.72 -9.92 -3.72
CA ALA A 207 -13.97 -10.94 -4.72
C ALA A 207 -15.22 -10.60 -5.54
N LYS A 208 -15.10 -10.72 -6.88
CA LYS A 208 -16.22 -10.46 -7.82
C LYS A 208 -16.90 -9.12 -7.60
N CYS A 209 -16.13 -8.05 -7.62
CA CYS A 209 -16.59 -6.68 -7.41
C CYS A 209 -16.19 -5.75 -8.57
N VAL A 210 -16.77 -4.57 -8.61
CA VAL A 210 -16.33 -3.44 -9.45
C VAL A 210 -15.40 -2.52 -8.66
N ALA A 211 -14.68 -1.61 -9.34
CA ALA A 211 -13.80 -0.66 -8.67
C ALA A 211 -14.54 0.25 -7.67
N HIS A 212 -15.78 0.61 -8.01
CA HIS A 212 -16.65 1.42 -7.19
C HIS A 212 -16.95 0.80 -5.80
N ASP A 213 -17.06 -0.52 -5.70
CA ASP A 213 -17.23 -1.19 -4.40
C ASP A 213 -16.03 -0.93 -3.48
N LEU A 214 -14.81 -0.90 -4.03
CA LEU A 214 -13.60 -0.55 -3.28
C LEU A 214 -13.54 0.94 -2.94
N GLY A 215 -13.88 1.82 -3.91
CA GLY A 215 -13.91 3.26 -3.73
C GLY A 215 -14.82 3.67 -2.56
N ILE A 216 -16.07 3.20 -2.57
CA ILE A 216 -17.03 3.46 -1.47
C ILE A 216 -16.51 2.93 -0.13
N ALA A 217 -15.93 1.72 -0.10
CA ALA A 217 -15.42 1.15 1.14
C ALA A 217 -14.26 1.96 1.71
N LEU A 218 -13.34 2.44 0.85
CA LEU A 218 -12.21 3.28 1.24
C LEU A 218 -12.65 4.67 1.73
N VAL A 219 -13.63 5.29 1.07
CA VAL A 219 -14.22 6.56 1.54
C VAL A 219 -14.86 6.39 2.92
N LYS A 220 -15.60 5.30 3.16
CA LYS A 220 -16.15 4.98 4.49
C LYS A 220 -15.06 4.73 5.55
N ALA A 221 -13.86 4.35 5.13
CA ALA A 221 -12.68 4.22 5.99
C ALA A 221 -11.89 5.53 6.13
N HIS A 222 -12.45 6.67 5.72
CA HIS A 222 -11.83 7.99 5.75
C HIS A 222 -10.52 8.11 4.95
N VAL A 223 -10.38 7.29 3.91
CA VAL A 223 -9.24 7.40 3.01
C VAL A 223 -9.33 8.69 2.21
N LYS A 224 -8.24 9.46 2.20
CA LYS A 224 -8.11 10.73 1.48
C LYS A 224 -7.69 10.52 0.02
N THR A 225 -6.73 9.63 -0.20
CA THR A 225 -6.20 9.32 -1.53
C THR A 225 -6.01 7.81 -1.66
N ALA A 226 -6.46 7.22 -2.77
CA ALA A 226 -6.30 5.79 -3.01
C ALA A 226 -6.02 5.46 -4.46
N MET A 227 -5.40 4.31 -4.66
CA MET A 227 -5.11 3.71 -5.95
C MET A 227 -5.61 2.28 -6.06
N ILE A 228 -6.00 1.85 -7.26
CA ILE A 228 -6.16 0.43 -7.60
C ILE A 228 -4.79 -0.24 -7.62
N LEU A 229 -4.70 -1.48 -7.13
CA LEU A 229 -3.47 -2.26 -7.18
C LEU A 229 -3.49 -3.31 -8.29
N ASP A 230 -4.32 -4.34 -8.17
CA ASP A 230 -4.43 -5.38 -9.19
C ASP A 230 -5.86 -5.90 -9.28
N MET A 231 -6.17 -6.52 -10.41
CA MET A 231 -7.45 -7.18 -10.63
C MET A 231 -7.23 -8.44 -11.46
N ASN A 232 -7.64 -9.53 -10.95
CA ASN A 232 -7.81 -10.82 -11.63
C ASN A 232 -8.12 -11.90 -10.58
N LYS A 233 -8.26 -13.13 -11.01
CA LYS A 233 -8.59 -14.25 -10.12
C LYS A 233 -7.55 -14.49 -9.02
N SER A 234 -6.26 -14.24 -9.29
CA SER A 234 -5.15 -14.81 -8.48
C SER A 234 -4.34 -13.78 -7.69
N TRP A 235 -4.26 -12.53 -8.14
CA TRP A 235 -3.28 -11.57 -7.62
C TRP A 235 -3.78 -10.66 -6.51
N PRO A 236 -5.04 -10.20 -6.45
CA PRO A 236 -5.56 -9.42 -5.31
C PRO A 236 -5.55 -10.25 -4.03
N ASN A 237 -4.56 -10.03 -3.18
CA ASN A 237 -4.41 -10.73 -1.92
C ASN A 237 -3.78 -9.84 -0.86
N GLY A 238 -4.37 -9.84 0.33
CA GLY A 238 -3.84 -9.18 1.51
C GLY A 238 -3.93 -10.11 2.71
N PHE A 239 -2.89 -10.10 3.52
CA PHE A 239 -2.76 -10.96 4.68
C PHE A 239 -2.25 -10.17 5.87
N TYR A 240 -2.70 -10.52 7.05
CA TYR A 240 -2.12 -10.10 8.32
C TYR A 240 -1.67 -11.31 9.12
N TYR A 241 -0.71 -11.15 9.99
CA TYR A 241 0.01 -12.24 10.61
C TYR A 241 0.02 -12.11 12.14
N SER A 242 -0.31 -13.20 12.82
CA SER A 242 -0.15 -13.33 14.27
C SER A 242 1.17 -14.01 14.62
N ALA A 243 1.50 -13.97 15.91
CA ALA A 243 2.66 -14.70 16.45
C ALA A 243 2.63 -16.19 16.03
N PRO A 244 3.79 -16.83 15.92
CA PRO A 244 3.86 -18.27 15.71
C PRO A 244 3.08 -19.04 16.77
N LYS A 245 2.47 -20.16 16.37
CA LYS A 245 1.88 -21.09 17.33
C LYS A 245 2.96 -21.61 18.29
N LYS A 246 2.59 -21.98 19.51
CA LYS A 246 3.45 -22.67 20.49
C LYS A 246 4.20 -23.80 19.77
N HIS A 247 5.50 -23.77 19.72
CA HIS A 247 6.39 -24.65 18.94
C HIS A 247 6.51 -24.38 17.43
N GLY A 248 5.81 -23.39 16.87
CA GLY A 248 5.98 -22.96 15.47
C GLY A 248 7.09 -21.94 15.31
N LYS A 249 7.74 -21.92 14.14
CA LYS A 249 8.76 -20.90 13.79
C LYS A 249 8.22 -19.81 12.88
N GLN A 250 7.05 -20.02 12.29
CA GLN A 250 6.47 -19.15 11.29
C GLN A 250 5.23 -18.44 11.83
N PRO A 251 5.01 -17.16 11.49
CA PRO A 251 3.80 -16.45 11.84
C PRO A 251 2.57 -17.10 11.19
N VAL A 252 1.43 -16.99 11.86
CA VAL A 252 0.16 -17.51 11.34
C VAL A 252 -0.52 -16.42 10.55
N GLY A 253 -0.69 -16.65 9.25
CA GLY A 253 -1.32 -15.67 8.36
C GLY A 253 -2.85 -15.85 8.27
N HIS A 254 -3.52 -14.72 8.14
CA HIS A 254 -4.97 -14.60 8.02
C HIS A 254 -5.32 -13.79 6.76
N ARG A 255 -6.39 -14.18 6.06
CA ARG A 255 -6.90 -13.42 4.91
C ARG A 255 -7.66 -12.18 5.36
N VAL A 256 -7.51 -11.08 4.62
CA VAL A 256 -8.28 -9.85 4.85
C VAL A 256 -9.74 -10.02 4.44
N ALA A 257 -10.01 -10.80 3.41
CA ALA A 257 -11.36 -11.14 2.95
C ALA A 257 -11.45 -12.59 2.46
N ASP A 258 -12.65 -13.11 2.41
CA ASP A 258 -12.94 -14.38 1.75
C ASP A 258 -12.77 -14.27 0.23
N GLY A 259 -12.58 -15.42 -0.44
CA GLY A 259 -12.43 -15.47 -1.90
C GLY A 259 -11.05 -15.09 -2.44
N GLN A 260 -10.09 -14.74 -1.60
CA GLN A 260 -8.69 -14.58 -1.99
C GLN A 260 -8.10 -15.96 -2.39
N TRP A 261 -7.44 -15.98 -3.57
CA TRP A 261 -6.94 -17.24 -4.13
C TRP A 261 -5.72 -17.79 -3.41
N ARG A 262 -4.76 -16.90 -3.08
CA ARG A 262 -3.46 -17.32 -2.53
C ARG A 262 -3.55 -17.62 -1.04
N THR A 263 -2.57 -18.38 -0.57
CA THR A 263 -2.41 -18.66 0.86
C THR A 263 -1.49 -17.65 1.52
N PRO A 264 -1.70 -17.33 2.81
CA PRO A 264 -0.83 -16.41 3.53
C PRO A 264 0.64 -16.83 3.55
N GLY A 265 0.92 -18.13 3.49
CA GLY A 265 2.28 -18.67 3.47
C GLY A 265 3.11 -18.25 2.25
N GLU A 266 2.47 -17.95 1.12
CA GLU A 266 3.18 -17.56 -0.09
C GLU A 266 3.92 -16.22 0.05
N TYR A 267 3.41 -15.29 0.88
CA TYR A 267 4.03 -13.98 1.12
C TYR A 267 5.10 -13.99 2.22
N LEU A 268 5.29 -15.13 2.88
CA LEU A 268 6.41 -15.32 3.82
C LEU A 268 7.73 -15.58 3.09
N TYR A 269 7.65 -16.00 1.84
CA TYR A 269 8.78 -16.44 1.05
C TYR A 269 8.89 -15.65 -0.26
N ARG A 270 9.61 -16.23 -1.19
CA ARG A 270 9.86 -15.68 -2.51
C ARG A 270 8.60 -15.67 -3.37
N GLY A 271 8.11 -14.47 -3.72
CA GLY A 271 6.99 -14.29 -4.64
C GLY A 271 7.43 -14.11 -6.09
N THR A 272 6.54 -14.41 -7.04
CA THR A 272 6.77 -14.15 -8.47
C THR A 272 6.53 -12.69 -8.83
N LYS A 273 5.59 -12.03 -8.16
CA LYS A 273 5.29 -10.59 -8.30
C LYS A 273 5.78 -9.80 -7.10
N ASP A 274 5.91 -8.51 -7.31
CA ASP A 274 6.19 -7.56 -6.25
C ASP A 274 5.04 -7.47 -5.24
N ILE A 275 5.39 -7.35 -3.98
CA ILE A 275 4.47 -7.23 -2.85
C ILE A 275 4.91 -6.09 -1.94
N ILE A 276 3.94 -5.58 -1.19
CA ILE A 276 4.19 -4.67 -0.07
C ILE A 276 4.17 -5.47 1.21
N VAL A 277 5.14 -5.22 2.06
CA VAL A 277 5.21 -5.78 3.41
C VAL A 277 5.19 -4.67 4.44
N ALA A 278 4.52 -4.93 5.56
CA ALA A 278 4.53 -4.11 6.75
C ALA A 278 5.15 -4.91 7.89
N ASP A 279 6.28 -4.46 8.38
CA ASP A 279 7.01 -5.07 9.49
C ASP A 279 6.88 -4.20 10.75
N ALA A 280 6.80 -4.81 11.92
CA ALA A 280 6.83 -4.08 13.18
C ALA A 280 8.15 -3.30 13.30
N LYS A 281 8.07 -2.02 13.64
CA LYS A 281 9.23 -1.22 14.04
C LYS A 281 9.81 -1.75 15.35
N ALA A 282 11.12 -1.58 15.55
CA ALA A 282 11.68 -1.77 16.87
C ALA A 282 11.01 -0.79 17.87
N PRO A 283 10.76 -1.20 19.12
CA PRO A 283 10.29 -0.26 20.13
C PRO A 283 11.24 0.93 20.20
N THR A 284 10.68 2.14 20.21
CA THR A 284 11.49 3.34 20.48
C THR A 284 12.04 3.21 21.90
N PRO A 285 13.37 3.32 22.12
CA PRO A 285 13.90 3.33 23.46
C PRO A 285 13.19 4.39 24.30
N ALA A 286 12.85 4.05 25.53
CA ALA A 286 12.32 5.05 26.46
C ALA A 286 13.34 6.21 26.56
N PRO A 287 12.87 7.47 26.62
CA PRO A 287 13.78 8.58 26.82
C PRO A 287 14.61 8.34 28.09
N GLU A 288 15.89 8.51 27.97
CA GLU A 288 16.82 8.37 29.10
C GLU A 288 16.36 9.35 30.20
N PRO A 289 16.23 8.89 31.47
CA PRO A 289 15.80 9.80 32.53
C PRO A 289 16.79 10.97 32.60
N ALA A 290 16.23 12.18 32.65
CA ALA A 290 17.04 13.41 32.77
C ALA A 290 18.00 13.24 33.95
N PRO A 291 19.29 13.64 33.80
CA PRO A 291 20.22 13.57 34.90
C PRO A 291 19.67 14.31 36.10
N ALA A 292 19.66 13.65 37.26
CA ALA A 292 19.25 14.25 38.53
C ALA A 292 20.09 15.52 38.77
N GLN A 293 19.38 16.65 38.94
CA GLN A 293 20.01 17.93 39.30
C GLN A 293 20.41 17.92 40.76
#